data_05bb13bbb4dee612351dfb769ce65b7c
#
_entry.id   05bb13bbb4dee612351dfb769ce65b7c
#
_cell.length_a   1.000
_cell.length_b   1.000
_cell.length_c   1.000
_cell.angle_alpha   90.00
_cell.angle_beta   90.00
_cell.angle_gamma   90.00
#
_symmetry.space_group_name_H-M   'P 1'
#
loop_
_entity.id
_entity.type
_entity.pdbx_description
1 polymer ?
#
loop_
_entity_poly.entity_id
_entity_poly.type
_entity_poly.pdbx_seq_one_letter_code
_entity_poly.pdbx_strand_id
1 'polypeptide(L)'
;MFSLFVFLAGCTSLQTGGEVQSGRQALLEGKNEAALGYFYSAAQRDPNYVYATGSSPKQGVWSYVGRSEYLTGRLPQARQTLERALSANRQEDIARLYLGLTLAREGDRQRGLKEIEGGMRGINSFLDYINQAQRYSIGQFWDPDRDIRSAIQSNLVMISGKDLDWQRLTADTEWLGIRMEQESDLARRQQGYDQSRDGNGRTP
;
A
#
# COMPACT_ATOMS: atom_id res chain seq x y z
N MET A 1 -37.71 -8.10 -27.82
CA MET A 1 -36.32 -7.59 -27.94
C MET A 1 -35.85 -7.26 -26.53
N PHE A 2 -35.22 -8.21 -25.84
CA PHE A 2 -34.62 -7.97 -24.52
C PHE A 2 -33.10 -8.05 -24.67
N SER A 3 -32.46 -6.96 -24.39
CA SER A 3 -31.14 -6.56 -24.81
C SER A 3 -30.04 -7.14 -23.89
N LEU A 4 -29.09 -7.69 -24.56
CA LEU A 4 -27.76 -8.20 -24.16
C LEU A 4 -26.86 -7.06 -23.64
N PHE A 5 -26.90 -6.72 -22.35
CA PHE A 5 -26.06 -5.64 -21.77
C PHE A 5 -25.24 -6.06 -20.53
N VAL A 6 -25.08 -7.37 -20.24
CA VAL A 6 -24.47 -7.83 -18.98
C VAL A 6 -22.98 -8.20 -19.10
N PHE A 7 -22.34 -8.19 -20.28
CA PHE A 7 -20.99 -8.78 -20.46
C PHE A 7 -19.80 -7.80 -20.41
N LEU A 8 -20.00 -6.49 -20.27
CA LEU A 8 -18.89 -5.54 -20.31
C LEU A 8 -18.23 -5.25 -18.95
N ALA A 9 -18.92 -5.43 -17.84
CA ALA A 9 -18.39 -5.09 -16.51
C ALA A 9 -17.33 -6.08 -15.99
N GLY A 10 -17.40 -7.35 -16.38
CA GLY A 10 -16.45 -8.36 -15.92
C GLY A 10 -15.05 -8.24 -16.51
N CYS A 11 -14.93 -7.80 -17.75
CA CYS A 11 -13.64 -7.65 -18.42
C CYS A 11 -12.84 -6.44 -17.90
N THR A 12 -13.52 -5.37 -17.51
CA THR A 12 -12.87 -4.15 -17.00
C THR A 12 -12.20 -4.38 -15.66
N SER A 13 -12.84 -5.08 -14.72
CA SER A 13 -12.24 -5.30 -13.39
C SER A 13 -11.02 -6.23 -13.41
N LEU A 14 -11.02 -7.26 -14.27
CA LEU A 14 -9.88 -8.14 -14.46
C LEU A 14 -8.68 -7.39 -15.07
N GLN A 15 -8.92 -6.54 -16.04
CA GLN A 15 -7.88 -5.75 -16.69
C GLN A 15 -7.31 -4.70 -15.73
N THR A 16 -8.16 -3.99 -14.98
CA THR A 16 -7.72 -3.04 -13.94
C THR A 16 -6.87 -3.74 -12.88
N GLY A 17 -7.30 -4.93 -12.41
CA GLY A 17 -6.53 -5.73 -11.48
C GLY A 17 -5.17 -6.15 -12.02
N GLY A 18 -5.08 -6.51 -13.30
CA GLY A 18 -3.83 -6.84 -13.99
C GLY A 18 -2.89 -5.64 -14.07
N GLU A 19 -3.39 -4.45 -14.41
CA GLU A 19 -2.62 -3.20 -14.44
C GLU A 19 -2.10 -2.84 -13.04
N VAL A 20 -2.93 -2.93 -12.00
CA VAL A 20 -2.49 -2.69 -10.62
C VAL A 20 -1.41 -3.68 -10.21
N GLN A 21 -1.55 -4.97 -10.54
CA GLN A 21 -0.53 -5.97 -10.25
C GLN A 21 0.79 -5.68 -10.98
N SER A 22 0.75 -5.26 -12.25
CA SER A 22 1.93 -4.85 -13.01
C SER A 22 2.61 -3.62 -12.41
N GLY A 23 1.81 -2.64 -11.98
CA GLY A 23 2.30 -1.46 -11.28
C GLY A 23 2.99 -1.80 -9.95
N ARG A 24 2.41 -2.70 -9.16
CA ARG A 24 3.00 -3.19 -7.91
C ARG A 24 4.34 -3.91 -8.15
N GLN A 25 4.39 -4.77 -9.16
CA GLN A 25 5.63 -5.42 -9.54
C GLN A 25 6.70 -4.41 -9.96
N ALA A 26 6.33 -3.41 -10.75
CA ALA A 26 7.24 -2.33 -11.15
C ALA A 26 7.75 -1.52 -9.94
N LEU A 27 6.91 -1.26 -8.92
CA LEU A 27 7.35 -0.63 -7.66
C LEU A 27 8.39 -1.48 -6.93
N LEU A 28 8.17 -2.78 -6.82
CA LEU A 28 9.11 -3.71 -6.18
C LEU A 28 10.46 -3.78 -6.92
N GLU A 29 10.46 -3.54 -8.22
CA GLU A 29 11.65 -3.48 -9.07
C GLU A 29 12.29 -2.08 -9.12
N GLY A 30 11.75 -1.08 -8.41
CA GLY A 30 12.22 0.30 -8.44
C GLY A 30 11.94 1.04 -9.76
N LYS A 31 11.10 0.50 -10.65
CA LYS A 31 10.71 1.08 -11.94
C LYS A 31 9.54 2.06 -11.76
N ASN A 32 9.78 3.15 -11.02
CA ASN A 32 8.73 4.05 -10.55
C ASN A 32 7.93 4.72 -11.67
N GLU A 33 8.55 5.09 -12.80
CA GLU A 33 7.85 5.66 -13.96
C GLU A 33 6.92 4.64 -14.63
N ALA A 34 7.37 3.39 -14.76
CA ALA A 34 6.52 2.33 -15.31
C ALA A 34 5.35 2.02 -14.37
N ALA A 35 5.60 1.98 -13.05
CA ALA A 35 4.57 1.80 -12.04
C ALA A 35 3.50 2.89 -12.14
N LEU A 36 3.92 4.16 -12.25
CA LEU A 36 3.02 5.29 -12.41
C LEU A 36 2.14 5.14 -13.66
N GLY A 37 2.72 4.71 -14.79
CA GLY A 37 1.98 4.47 -16.03
C GLY A 37 0.88 3.42 -15.86
N TYR A 38 1.21 2.28 -15.24
CA TYR A 38 0.24 1.22 -14.96
C TYR A 38 -0.88 1.67 -14.03
N PHE A 39 -0.56 2.39 -12.94
CA PHE A 39 -1.58 2.86 -12.00
C PHE A 39 -2.46 3.96 -12.59
N TYR A 40 -1.93 4.85 -13.44
CA TYR A 40 -2.77 5.81 -14.17
C TYR A 40 -3.73 5.11 -15.12
N SER A 41 -3.27 4.11 -15.88
CA SER A 41 -4.14 3.31 -16.76
C SER A 41 -5.26 2.64 -15.95
N ALA A 42 -4.91 2.00 -14.83
CA ALA A 42 -5.89 1.40 -13.93
C ALA A 42 -6.90 2.41 -13.39
N ALA A 43 -6.43 3.59 -12.93
CA ALA A 43 -7.28 4.66 -12.37
C ALA A 43 -8.21 5.30 -13.41
N GLN A 44 -7.79 5.38 -14.68
CA GLN A 44 -8.65 5.82 -15.78
C GLN A 44 -9.75 4.83 -16.09
N ARG A 45 -9.46 3.55 -15.96
CA ARG A 45 -10.41 2.46 -16.25
C ARG A 45 -11.43 2.27 -15.12
N ASP A 46 -10.93 2.24 -13.88
CA ASP A 46 -11.76 2.14 -12.68
C ASP A 46 -11.18 3.02 -11.56
N PRO A 47 -11.67 4.26 -11.43
CA PRO A 47 -11.16 5.20 -10.42
C PRO A 47 -11.49 4.79 -8.98
N ASN A 48 -12.41 3.83 -8.79
CA ASN A 48 -12.82 3.32 -7.48
C ASN A 48 -12.19 1.95 -7.15
N TYR A 49 -11.29 1.47 -8.00
CA TYR A 49 -10.65 0.19 -7.77
C TYR A 49 -9.87 0.18 -6.45
N VAL A 50 -10.12 -0.85 -5.65
CA VAL A 50 -9.41 -1.11 -4.41
C VAL A 50 -8.70 -2.45 -4.53
N TYR A 51 -7.38 -2.42 -4.42
CA TYR A 51 -6.61 -3.64 -4.28
C TYR A 51 -6.81 -4.20 -2.87
N ALA A 52 -7.32 -5.42 -2.82
CA ALA A 52 -7.54 -6.15 -1.59
C ALA A 52 -7.32 -7.64 -1.89
N THR A 53 -6.21 -8.19 -1.45
CA THR A 53 -5.95 -9.63 -1.52
C THR A 53 -5.79 -10.17 -0.12
N GLY A 54 -6.66 -11.11 0.23
CA GLY A 54 -6.61 -11.81 1.50
C GLY A 54 -6.45 -10.88 2.69
N SER A 55 -5.29 -10.95 3.32
CA SER A 55 -4.96 -10.21 4.54
C SER A 55 -4.08 -8.98 4.28
N SER A 56 -3.99 -8.50 3.04
CA SER A 56 -3.24 -7.27 2.74
C SER A 56 -4.02 -6.03 3.16
N PRO A 57 -3.34 -4.92 3.53
CA PRO A 57 -3.99 -3.64 3.68
C PRO A 57 -4.73 -3.26 2.40
N LYS A 58 -5.97 -2.83 2.52
CA LYS A 58 -6.73 -2.34 1.37
C LYS A 58 -6.14 -1.02 0.89
N GLN A 59 -5.85 -0.93 -0.39
CA GLN A 59 -5.33 0.29 -1.01
C GLN A 59 -6.12 0.64 -2.27
N GLY A 60 -6.64 1.86 -2.34
CA GLY A 60 -7.27 2.39 -3.54
C GLY A 60 -6.23 2.68 -4.63
N VAL A 61 -6.65 2.61 -5.88
CA VAL A 61 -5.77 2.88 -7.03
C VAL A 61 -5.11 4.26 -6.95
N TRP A 62 -5.80 5.26 -6.39
CA TRP A 62 -5.26 6.62 -6.22
C TRP A 62 -4.14 6.70 -5.18
N SER A 63 -4.11 5.83 -4.19
CA SER A 63 -2.97 5.72 -3.26
C SER A 63 -1.71 5.26 -3.97
N TYR A 64 -1.83 4.29 -4.88
CA TYR A 64 -0.72 3.84 -5.73
C TYR A 64 -0.26 4.92 -6.70
N VAL A 65 -1.19 5.65 -7.34
CA VAL A 65 -0.86 6.79 -8.21
C VAL A 65 -0.07 7.83 -7.42
N GLY A 66 -0.60 8.33 -6.31
CA GLY A 66 0.05 9.38 -5.52
C GLY A 66 1.40 8.96 -4.94
N ARG A 67 1.54 7.70 -4.50
CA ARG A 67 2.83 7.13 -4.11
C ARG A 67 3.83 7.17 -5.26
N SER A 68 3.42 6.77 -6.46
CA SER A 68 4.31 6.73 -7.64
C SER A 68 4.65 8.14 -8.13
N GLU A 69 3.73 9.10 -8.02
CA GLU A 69 4.01 10.52 -8.27
C GLU A 69 5.07 11.07 -7.31
N TYR A 70 4.98 10.73 -6.01
CA TYR A 70 6.03 11.08 -5.04
C TYR A 70 7.38 10.49 -5.44
N LEU A 71 7.44 9.19 -5.74
CA LEU A 71 8.66 8.47 -6.09
C LEU A 71 9.29 8.96 -7.41
N THR A 72 8.50 9.58 -8.29
CA THR A 72 8.96 10.19 -9.54
C THR A 72 9.20 11.71 -9.43
N GLY A 73 9.12 12.27 -8.21
CA GLY A 73 9.39 13.68 -7.93
C GLY A 73 8.27 14.66 -8.29
N ARG A 74 7.09 14.17 -8.64
CA ARG A 74 5.91 14.98 -9.00
C ARG A 74 5.15 15.41 -7.75
N LEU A 75 5.80 16.19 -6.87
CA LEU A 75 5.28 16.46 -5.53
C LEU A 75 3.92 17.18 -5.50
N PRO A 76 3.65 18.21 -6.31
CA PRO A 76 2.34 18.87 -6.30
C PRO A 76 1.20 17.91 -6.70
N GLN A 77 1.44 17.04 -7.68
CA GLN A 77 0.48 16.03 -8.11
C GLN A 77 0.29 14.98 -7.01
N ALA A 78 1.39 14.45 -6.46
CA ALA A 78 1.36 13.47 -5.37
C ALA A 78 0.52 13.96 -4.19
N ARG A 79 0.69 15.21 -3.79
CA ARG A 79 -0.11 15.82 -2.72
C ARG A 79 -1.60 15.78 -3.05
N GLN A 80 -1.98 16.31 -4.21
CA GLN A 80 -3.39 16.37 -4.62
C GLN A 80 -4.01 14.97 -4.70
N THR A 81 -3.29 14.02 -5.28
CA THR A 81 -3.73 12.64 -5.47
C THR A 81 -3.88 11.91 -4.14
N LEU A 82 -2.91 12.07 -3.21
CA LEU A 82 -2.94 11.42 -1.89
C LEU A 82 -4.01 12.05 -0.98
N GLU A 83 -4.21 13.37 -1.02
CA GLU A 83 -5.32 14.03 -0.32
C GLU A 83 -6.68 13.52 -0.85
N ARG A 84 -6.83 13.31 -2.16
CA ARG A 84 -8.01 12.69 -2.76
C ARG A 84 -8.21 11.25 -2.27
N ALA A 85 -7.17 10.43 -2.27
CA ALA A 85 -7.22 9.05 -1.78
C ALA A 85 -7.70 8.98 -0.33
N LEU A 86 -7.11 9.81 0.54
CA LEU A 86 -7.48 9.87 1.96
C LEU A 86 -8.86 10.49 2.22
N SER A 87 -9.35 11.33 1.31
CA SER A 87 -10.74 11.82 1.37
C SER A 87 -11.75 10.72 1.10
N ALA A 88 -11.42 9.77 0.21
CA ALA A 88 -12.24 8.61 -0.09
C ALA A 88 -12.15 7.54 1.02
N ASN A 89 -10.95 7.30 1.53
CA ASN A 89 -10.72 6.34 2.62
C ASN A 89 -9.60 6.82 3.57
N ARG A 90 -9.99 7.28 4.75
CA ARG A 90 -9.06 7.77 5.77
C ARG A 90 -8.18 6.69 6.41
N GLN A 91 -8.45 5.42 6.17
CA GLN A 91 -7.72 4.29 6.74
C GLN A 91 -6.62 3.75 5.81
N GLU A 92 -6.25 4.51 4.77
CA GLU A 92 -5.17 4.13 3.87
C GLU A 92 -3.82 4.63 4.42
N ASP A 93 -3.25 3.87 5.34
CA ASP A 93 -2.05 4.27 6.10
C ASP A 93 -0.82 4.46 5.21
N ILE A 94 -0.70 3.69 4.11
CA ILE A 94 0.36 3.89 3.12
C ILE A 94 0.21 5.23 2.39
N ALA A 95 -1.02 5.58 1.98
CA ALA A 95 -1.29 6.90 1.39
C ALA A 95 -0.92 8.03 2.35
N ARG A 96 -1.22 7.85 3.64
CA ARG A 96 -0.87 8.80 4.70
C ARG A 96 0.63 8.96 4.86
N LEU A 97 1.41 7.88 4.84
CA LEU A 97 2.88 7.96 4.87
C LEU A 97 3.41 8.82 3.72
N TYR A 98 2.96 8.52 2.48
CA TYR A 98 3.44 9.24 1.30
C TYR A 98 2.92 10.68 1.21
N LEU A 99 1.72 10.98 1.73
CA LEU A 99 1.27 12.36 1.90
C LEU A 99 2.19 13.12 2.86
N GLY A 100 2.54 12.49 3.98
CA GLY A 100 3.45 13.08 4.95
C GLY A 100 4.84 13.37 4.38
N LEU A 101 5.42 12.43 3.63
CA LEU A 101 6.67 12.61 2.91
C LEU A 101 6.58 13.76 1.88
N THR A 102 5.47 13.80 1.13
CA THR A 102 5.24 14.84 0.12
C THR A 102 5.19 16.22 0.76
N LEU A 103 4.38 16.39 1.80
CA LEU A 103 4.25 17.64 2.55
C LEU A 103 5.60 18.11 3.14
N ALA A 104 6.36 17.18 3.72
CA ALA A 104 7.67 17.50 4.28
C ALA A 104 8.67 17.98 3.21
N ARG A 105 8.65 17.38 2.00
CA ARG A 105 9.49 17.81 0.87
C ARG A 105 9.04 19.13 0.25
N GLU A 106 7.75 19.46 0.32
CA GLU A 106 7.20 20.75 -0.08
C GLU A 106 7.44 21.87 0.98
N GLY A 107 7.98 21.54 2.14
CA GLY A 107 8.31 22.48 3.22
C GLY A 107 7.32 22.51 4.39
N ASP A 108 6.15 21.89 4.27
CA ASP A 108 5.18 21.75 5.38
C ASP A 108 5.54 20.56 6.29
N ARG A 109 6.68 20.71 6.96
CA ARG A 109 7.23 19.65 7.79
C ARG A 109 6.35 19.29 8.98
N GLN A 110 5.60 20.24 9.52
CA GLN A 110 4.75 19.99 10.68
C GLN A 110 3.56 19.10 10.32
N ARG A 111 2.87 19.40 9.24
CA ARG A 111 1.80 18.53 8.73
C ARG A 111 2.35 17.21 8.23
N GLY A 112 3.50 17.25 7.53
CA GLY A 112 4.18 16.05 7.05
C GLY A 112 4.47 15.06 8.19
N LEU A 113 5.03 15.56 9.30
CA LEU A 113 5.32 14.75 10.48
C LEU A 113 4.09 14.09 11.08
N LYS A 114 3.00 14.85 11.19
CA LYS A 114 1.72 14.33 11.70
C LYS A 114 1.14 13.21 10.85
N GLU A 115 1.23 13.36 9.52
CA GLU A 115 0.74 12.32 8.60
C GLU A 115 1.64 11.08 8.63
N ILE A 116 2.98 11.24 8.68
CA ILE A 116 3.92 10.11 8.83
C ILE A 116 3.63 9.35 10.12
N GLU A 117 3.52 10.06 11.25
CA GLU A 117 3.20 9.46 12.55
C GLU A 117 1.88 8.69 12.50
N GLY A 118 0.84 9.30 11.92
CA GLY A 118 -0.48 8.66 11.77
C GLY A 118 -0.42 7.39 10.92
N GLY A 119 0.29 7.42 9.80
CA GLY A 119 0.47 6.26 8.93
C GLY A 119 1.25 5.13 9.62
N MET A 120 2.33 5.45 10.36
CA MET A 120 3.10 4.46 11.13
C MET A 120 2.24 3.79 12.20
N ARG A 121 1.44 4.56 12.95
CA ARG A 121 0.53 4.00 13.95
C ARG A 121 -0.53 3.10 13.33
N GLY A 122 -1.09 3.49 12.16
CA GLY A 122 -2.05 2.68 11.43
C GLY A 122 -1.48 1.36 10.95
N ILE A 123 -0.27 1.37 10.35
CA ILE A 123 0.43 0.14 9.94
C ILE A 123 0.70 -0.77 11.15
N ASN A 124 1.17 -0.21 12.28
CA ASN A 124 1.39 -1.01 13.48
C ASN A 124 0.09 -1.68 13.96
N SER A 125 -1.01 -0.93 13.98
CA SER A 125 -2.33 -1.47 14.36
C SER A 125 -2.82 -2.56 13.41
N PHE A 126 -2.58 -2.41 12.10
CA PHE A 126 -2.85 -3.46 11.11
C PHE A 126 -2.04 -4.72 11.40
N LEU A 127 -0.74 -4.59 11.65
CA LEU A 127 0.14 -5.74 11.94
C LEU A 127 -0.27 -6.44 13.24
N ASP A 128 -0.65 -5.71 14.27
CA ASP A 128 -1.16 -6.29 15.51
C ASP A 128 -2.47 -7.04 15.29
N TYR A 129 -3.39 -6.44 14.54
CA TYR A 129 -4.67 -7.08 14.20
C TYR A 129 -4.47 -8.38 13.40
N ILE A 130 -3.66 -8.37 12.33
CA ILE A 130 -3.49 -9.54 11.48
C ILE A 130 -2.80 -10.69 12.22
N ASN A 131 -1.82 -10.39 13.07
CA ASN A 131 -1.12 -11.38 13.87
C ASN A 131 -2.00 -11.99 14.97
N GLN A 132 -2.98 -11.26 15.49
CA GLN A 132 -3.94 -11.78 16.45
C GLN A 132 -5.08 -12.56 15.77
N ALA A 133 -5.73 -11.94 14.79
CA ALA A 133 -6.91 -12.49 14.13
C ALA A 133 -6.60 -13.74 13.28
N GLN A 134 -5.39 -13.81 12.72
CA GLN A 134 -4.97 -14.87 11.81
C GLN A 134 -3.66 -15.56 12.25
N ARG A 135 -3.46 -15.68 13.57
CA ARG A 135 -2.24 -16.20 14.20
C ARG A 135 -1.77 -17.54 13.62
N TYR A 136 -2.70 -18.47 13.36
CA TYR A 136 -2.39 -19.83 12.92
C TYR A 136 -2.48 -20.02 11.41
N SER A 137 -2.61 -18.93 10.67
CA SER A 137 -2.66 -18.93 9.21
C SER A 137 -1.73 -17.88 8.65
N ILE A 138 -2.26 -16.98 7.85
CA ILE A 138 -1.45 -15.98 7.13
C ILE A 138 -0.80 -14.93 8.06
N GLY A 139 -1.34 -14.68 9.24
CA GLY A 139 -0.82 -13.70 10.19
C GLY A 139 0.61 -13.99 10.63
N GLN A 140 1.01 -15.27 10.71
CA GLN A 140 2.37 -15.67 11.08
C GLN A 140 3.43 -15.23 10.07
N PHE A 141 3.03 -14.94 8.83
CA PHE A 141 3.94 -14.51 7.75
C PHE A 141 4.09 -12.99 7.65
N TRP A 142 3.28 -12.22 8.40
CA TRP A 142 3.37 -10.77 8.44
C TRP A 142 4.41 -10.31 9.47
N ASP A 143 5.47 -9.66 8.98
CA ASP A 143 6.55 -9.11 9.79
C ASP A 143 7.11 -10.13 10.82
N PRO A 144 7.53 -11.34 10.38
CA PRO A 144 7.96 -12.43 11.27
C PRO A 144 9.18 -12.04 12.10
N ASP A 145 10.11 -11.29 11.52
CA ASP A 145 11.34 -10.81 12.16
C ASP A 145 11.10 -9.51 12.95
N ARG A 146 9.89 -8.96 12.90
CA ARG A 146 9.48 -7.71 13.57
C ARG A 146 10.23 -6.46 13.08
N ASP A 147 10.79 -6.49 11.88
CA ASP A 147 11.57 -5.40 11.30
C ASP A 147 10.72 -4.15 11.10
N ILE A 148 9.48 -4.32 10.58
CA ILE A 148 8.53 -3.22 10.35
C ILE A 148 8.14 -2.58 11.68
N ARG A 149 7.75 -3.39 12.68
CA ARG A 149 7.39 -2.88 14.01
C ARG A 149 8.55 -2.18 14.70
N SER A 150 9.75 -2.76 14.61
CA SER A 150 10.95 -2.18 15.20
C SER A 150 11.30 -0.82 14.57
N ALA A 151 11.21 -0.72 13.24
CA ALA A 151 11.41 0.54 12.54
C ALA A 151 10.35 1.58 12.91
N ILE A 152 9.07 1.19 12.95
CA ILE A 152 7.99 2.09 13.39
C ILE A 152 8.24 2.60 14.81
N GLN A 153 8.53 1.71 15.76
CA GLN A 153 8.77 2.08 17.14
C GLN A 153 9.95 3.06 17.27
N SER A 154 11.06 2.77 16.58
CA SER A 154 12.25 3.64 16.57
C SER A 154 11.92 5.04 16.04
N ASN A 155 11.18 5.11 14.92
CA ASN A 155 10.79 6.38 14.33
C ASN A 155 9.78 7.17 15.19
N LEU A 156 8.80 6.49 15.81
CA LEU A 156 7.86 7.15 16.73
C LEU A 156 8.58 7.74 17.97
N VAL A 157 9.58 7.05 18.49
CA VAL A 157 10.44 7.58 19.56
C VAL A 157 11.20 8.82 19.08
N MET A 158 11.80 8.77 17.89
CA MET A 158 12.53 9.89 17.29
C MET A 158 11.60 11.10 17.04
N ILE A 159 10.39 10.87 16.53
CA ILE A 159 9.38 11.92 16.31
C ILE A 159 8.98 12.61 17.61
N SER A 160 8.87 11.85 18.71
CA SER A 160 8.50 12.39 20.02
C SER A 160 9.68 13.10 20.72
N GLY A 161 10.89 12.90 20.24
CA GLY A 161 12.11 13.45 20.81
C GLY A 161 12.37 14.90 20.41
N LYS A 162 13.51 15.44 20.89
CA LYS A 162 13.95 16.80 20.56
C LYS A 162 14.81 16.84 19.28
N ASP A 163 15.48 15.74 18.97
CA ASP A 163 16.46 15.65 17.89
C ASP A 163 15.90 14.80 16.74
N LEU A 164 15.06 15.43 15.90
CA LEU A 164 14.44 14.77 14.75
C LEU A 164 15.41 14.74 13.56
N ASP A 165 15.87 13.57 13.20
CA ASP A 165 16.62 13.34 11.96
C ASP A 165 15.67 13.13 10.78
N TRP A 166 15.46 14.20 10.00
CA TRP A 166 14.59 14.17 8.82
C TRP A 166 15.09 13.25 7.71
N GLN A 167 16.40 13.14 7.53
CA GLN A 167 16.96 12.29 6.49
C GLN A 167 16.67 10.82 6.81
N ARG A 168 16.92 10.42 8.04
CA ARG A 168 16.61 9.07 8.52
C ARG A 168 15.11 8.79 8.47
N LEU A 169 14.29 9.71 9.00
CA LEU A 169 12.82 9.55 8.98
C LEU A 169 12.29 9.35 7.57
N THR A 170 12.78 10.13 6.60
CA THR A 170 12.40 10.00 5.19
C THR A 170 12.76 8.63 4.65
N ALA A 171 14.02 8.20 4.82
CA ALA A 171 14.51 6.92 4.35
C ALA A 171 13.74 5.73 4.96
N ASP A 172 13.53 5.76 6.27
CA ASP A 172 12.79 4.71 6.99
C ASP A 172 11.31 4.68 6.55
N THR A 173 10.70 5.84 6.29
CA THR A 173 9.30 5.91 5.83
C THR A 173 9.15 5.38 4.39
N GLU A 174 10.07 5.70 3.50
CA GLU A 174 10.11 5.13 2.14
C GLU A 174 10.32 3.63 2.19
N TRP A 175 11.25 3.16 3.03
CA TRP A 175 11.51 1.74 3.27
C TRP A 175 10.25 1.02 3.77
N LEU A 176 9.52 1.59 4.75
CA LEU A 176 8.26 1.03 5.25
C LEU A 176 7.25 0.82 4.13
N GLY A 177 7.12 1.79 3.23
CA GLY A 177 6.23 1.67 2.08
C GLY A 177 6.58 0.48 1.17
N ILE A 178 7.86 0.30 0.86
CA ILE A 178 8.33 -0.84 0.04
C ILE A 178 8.20 -2.16 0.80
N ARG A 179 8.55 -2.19 2.08
CA ARG A 179 8.48 -3.40 2.91
C ARG A 179 7.04 -3.90 3.05
N MET A 180 6.08 -3.01 3.27
CA MET A 180 4.66 -3.36 3.28
C MET A 180 4.17 -3.94 1.94
N GLU A 181 4.71 -3.48 0.82
CA GLU A 181 4.42 -4.03 -0.51
C GLU A 181 4.99 -5.45 -0.65
N GLN A 182 6.23 -5.68 -0.18
CA GLN A 182 6.87 -6.99 -0.18
C GLN A 182 6.10 -7.99 0.68
N GLU A 183 5.71 -7.62 1.89
CA GLU A 183 4.91 -8.46 2.78
C GLU A 183 3.55 -8.82 2.15
N SER A 184 2.89 -7.84 1.50
CA SER A 184 1.63 -8.10 0.79
C SER A 184 1.80 -9.11 -0.34
N ASP A 185 2.93 -9.06 -1.06
CA ASP A 185 3.21 -10.01 -2.14
C ASP A 185 3.54 -11.41 -1.60
N LEU A 186 4.33 -11.50 -0.53
CA LEU A 186 4.62 -12.76 0.16
C LEU A 186 3.35 -13.43 0.70
N ALA A 187 2.50 -12.66 1.38
CA ALA A 187 1.23 -13.14 1.92
C ALA A 187 0.31 -13.69 0.81
N ARG A 188 0.25 -12.98 -0.33
CA ARG A 188 -0.52 -13.43 -1.50
C ARG A 188 0.00 -14.76 -2.07
N ARG A 189 1.32 -14.91 -2.18
CA ARG A 189 1.94 -16.15 -2.70
C ARG A 189 1.63 -17.32 -1.76
N GLN A 190 1.74 -17.11 -0.45
CA GLN A 190 1.47 -18.14 0.54
C GLN A 190 0.01 -18.62 0.48
N GLN A 191 -0.95 -17.70 0.36
CA GLN A 191 -2.35 -18.07 0.16
C GLN A 191 -2.57 -18.94 -1.07
N GLY A 192 -1.89 -18.65 -2.17
CA GLY A 192 -1.96 -19.45 -3.39
C GLY A 192 -1.44 -20.88 -3.19
N TYR A 193 -0.36 -21.06 -2.42
CA TYR A 193 0.17 -22.38 -2.08
C TYR A 193 -0.77 -23.18 -1.20
N ASP A 194 -1.36 -22.58 -0.19
CA ASP A 194 -2.28 -23.26 0.74
C ASP A 194 -3.54 -23.73 0.00
N GLN A 195 -4.12 -22.88 -0.85
CA GLN A 195 -5.30 -23.24 -1.67
C GLN A 195 -5.01 -24.38 -2.65
N SER A 196 -3.81 -24.45 -3.22
CA SER A 196 -3.43 -25.52 -4.15
C SER A 196 -3.21 -26.86 -3.43
N ARG A 197 -2.77 -26.86 -2.18
CA ARG A 197 -2.64 -28.08 -1.35
C ARG A 197 -3.99 -28.63 -0.94
N ASP A 198 -4.92 -27.79 -0.52
CA ASP A 198 -6.27 -28.20 -0.11
C ASP A 198 -7.11 -28.71 -1.29
N GLY A 199 -6.89 -28.15 -2.49
CA GLY A 199 -7.53 -28.61 -3.73
C GLY A 199 -7.07 -29.99 -4.20
N ASN A 200 -5.81 -30.37 -3.92
CA ASN A 200 -5.24 -31.64 -4.36
C ASN A 200 -5.47 -32.81 -3.34
N GLY A 201 -5.97 -32.48 -2.15
CA GLY A 201 -6.30 -33.46 -1.10
C GLY A 201 -7.72 -34.03 -1.14
N ARG A 202 -8.55 -33.59 -2.11
CA ARG A 202 -9.93 -34.06 -2.31
C ARG A 202 -10.07 -34.81 -3.63
N THR A 203 -9.40 -35.96 -3.73
CA THR A 203 -9.83 -37.01 -4.67
C THR A 203 -10.32 -38.16 -3.81
N PRO A 204 -11.58 -38.63 -4.05
CA PRO A 204 -12.18 -39.75 -3.32
C PRO A 204 -11.48 -41.05 -3.63
#